data_1692d546672b4a2a0401093b525ce575
#
_entry.id   1692d546672b4a2a0401093b525ce575
#
_cell.length_a   1.000
_cell.length_b   1.000
_cell.length_c   1.000
_cell.angle_alpha   90.00
_cell.angle_beta   90.00
_cell.angle_gamma   90.00
#
_symmetry.space_group_name_H-M   'P 1'
#
loop_
_entity.id
_entity.type
_entity.pdbx_description
1 polymer ?
#
loop_
_entity_poly.entity_id
_entity_poly.type
_entity_poly.pdbx_seq_one_letter_code
_entity_poly.pdbx_strand_id
1 'polypeptide(L)'
;MTTDVKTVELDSSVTEAFRLMKDNNIRRLPVMDKGKLVGIVTLADLNQASPSSATSLSIHELNYILAKTRIKDILPKKQQVLTVEPDNYIETAAKIMRYNTVSGLPVVDNGKLVGIVTETDVFDALIDILGVKMAHTRIDFFAKDRPGSLAEVTGLIAARGINIINTVVYYDEKRKKFKVILRIEELNYQPVVEDLTSRGYEIESVIAREEGD
;
A
#
# COMPACT_ATOMS: atom_id res chain seq x y z
N MET A 1 -7.28 -5.88 2.01
CA MET A 1 -7.32 -6.66 0.75
C MET A 1 -8.72 -6.73 0.17
N THR A 2 -8.86 -6.86 -1.15
CA THR A 2 -10.12 -7.12 -1.84
C THR A 2 -10.39 -8.62 -1.86
N THR A 3 -11.58 -9.07 -1.43
CA THR A 3 -11.99 -10.49 -1.40
C THR A 3 -12.87 -10.88 -2.59
N ASP A 4 -13.64 -9.94 -3.17
CA ASP A 4 -14.37 -10.15 -4.43
C ASP A 4 -13.40 -9.96 -5.61
N VAL A 5 -12.51 -10.93 -5.81
CA VAL A 5 -11.45 -10.83 -6.81
C VAL A 5 -12.02 -11.09 -8.20
N LYS A 6 -11.90 -10.11 -9.07
CA LYS A 6 -12.17 -10.30 -10.50
C LYS A 6 -10.99 -11.06 -11.12
N THR A 7 -11.28 -12.13 -11.81
CA THR A 7 -10.29 -13.00 -12.47
C THR A 7 -10.58 -13.13 -13.96
N VAL A 8 -9.63 -13.62 -14.70
CA VAL A 8 -9.78 -13.95 -16.12
C VAL A 8 -9.26 -15.37 -16.37
N GLU A 9 -9.92 -16.11 -17.25
CA GLU A 9 -9.44 -17.43 -17.63
C GLU A 9 -8.29 -17.34 -18.64
N LEU A 10 -7.41 -18.33 -18.62
CA LEU A 10 -6.24 -18.40 -19.50
C LEU A 10 -6.60 -18.34 -20.99
N ASP A 11 -7.77 -18.88 -21.35
CA ASP A 11 -8.31 -18.87 -22.70
C ASP A 11 -9.22 -17.67 -23.04
N SER A 12 -9.43 -16.75 -22.10
CA SER A 12 -10.17 -15.50 -22.35
C SER A 12 -9.44 -14.59 -23.34
N SER A 13 -10.20 -13.73 -24.02
CA SER A 13 -9.63 -12.77 -24.96
C SER A 13 -9.03 -11.54 -24.25
N VAL A 14 -8.07 -10.89 -24.91
CA VAL A 14 -7.52 -9.60 -24.48
C VAL A 14 -8.63 -8.55 -24.36
N THR A 15 -9.61 -8.55 -25.27
CA THR A 15 -10.78 -7.65 -25.20
C THR A 15 -11.61 -7.86 -23.93
N GLU A 16 -11.82 -9.10 -23.51
CA GLU A 16 -12.55 -9.43 -22.28
C GLU A 16 -11.80 -8.93 -21.04
N ALA A 17 -10.48 -9.14 -20.98
CA ALA A 17 -9.66 -8.64 -19.88
C ALA A 17 -9.67 -7.11 -19.80
N PHE A 18 -9.58 -6.39 -20.92
CA PHE A 18 -9.74 -4.93 -20.96
C PHE A 18 -11.09 -4.48 -20.42
N ARG A 19 -12.18 -5.14 -20.85
CA ARG A 19 -13.52 -4.84 -20.39
C ARG A 19 -13.63 -5.02 -18.87
N LEU A 20 -13.18 -6.17 -18.34
CA LEU A 20 -13.20 -6.45 -16.90
C LEU A 20 -12.40 -5.40 -16.11
N MET A 21 -11.23 -5.01 -16.59
CA MET A 21 -10.43 -3.98 -15.94
C MET A 21 -11.14 -2.62 -15.93
N LYS A 22 -11.72 -2.22 -17.07
CA LYS A 22 -12.43 -0.96 -17.21
C LYS A 22 -13.70 -0.90 -16.35
N ASP A 23 -14.55 -1.93 -16.44
CA ASP A 23 -15.84 -1.97 -15.77
C ASP A 23 -15.71 -2.01 -14.24
N ASN A 24 -14.61 -2.56 -13.74
CA ASN A 24 -14.32 -2.65 -12.30
C ASN A 24 -13.28 -1.63 -11.81
N ASN A 25 -12.80 -0.72 -12.68
CA ASN A 25 -11.75 0.26 -12.36
C ASN A 25 -10.49 -0.37 -11.74
N ILE A 26 -10.04 -1.49 -12.30
CA ILE A 26 -8.86 -2.23 -11.85
C ILE A 26 -7.81 -2.32 -12.96
N ARG A 27 -6.55 -2.54 -12.59
CA ARG A 27 -5.41 -2.53 -13.52
C ARG A 27 -4.70 -3.87 -13.61
N ARG A 28 -5.23 -4.91 -12.97
CA ARG A 28 -4.66 -6.26 -12.99
C ARG A 28 -5.74 -7.29 -12.72
N LEU A 29 -5.54 -8.47 -13.29
CA LEU A 29 -6.42 -9.61 -13.12
C LEU A 29 -5.57 -10.85 -12.86
N PRO A 30 -5.82 -11.59 -11.76
CA PRO A 30 -5.32 -12.95 -11.63
C PRO A 30 -5.85 -13.81 -12.77
N VAL A 31 -4.98 -14.62 -13.36
CA VAL A 31 -5.30 -15.53 -14.46
C VAL A 31 -5.49 -16.92 -13.91
N MET A 32 -6.64 -17.50 -14.20
CA MET A 32 -7.01 -18.82 -13.77
C MET A 32 -6.94 -19.84 -14.92
N ASP A 33 -6.54 -21.05 -14.59
CA ASP A 33 -6.68 -22.22 -15.48
C ASP A 33 -7.24 -23.39 -14.65
N LYS A 34 -8.44 -23.83 -15.01
CA LYS A 34 -9.13 -24.94 -14.31
C LYS A 34 -9.18 -24.78 -12.78
N GLY A 35 -9.46 -23.55 -12.34
CA GLY A 35 -9.56 -23.21 -10.92
C GLY A 35 -8.23 -23.00 -10.19
N LYS A 36 -7.09 -23.01 -10.91
CA LYS A 36 -5.77 -22.73 -10.35
C LYS A 36 -5.26 -21.38 -10.81
N LEU A 37 -4.62 -20.64 -9.93
CA LEU A 37 -3.92 -19.41 -10.26
C LEU A 37 -2.65 -19.75 -11.07
N VAL A 38 -2.56 -19.25 -12.32
CA VAL A 38 -1.44 -19.53 -13.22
C VAL A 38 -0.68 -18.29 -13.64
N GLY A 39 -1.21 -17.10 -13.37
CA GLY A 39 -0.57 -15.86 -13.76
C GLY A 39 -1.27 -14.63 -13.19
N ILE A 40 -0.69 -13.47 -13.49
CA ILE A 40 -1.33 -12.16 -13.37
C ILE A 40 -1.12 -11.45 -14.69
N VAL A 41 -2.17 -10.87 -15.23
CA VAL A 41 -2.10 -9.96 -16.37
C VAL A 41 -2.42 -8.55 -15.90
N THR A 42 -1.63 -7.58 -16.34
CA THR A 42 -1.79 -6.15 -16.01
C THR A 42 -2.29 -5.37 -17.21
N LEU A 43 -2.80 -4.16 -16.97
CA LEU A 43 -3.19 -3.23 -18.02
C LEU A 43 -2.00 -2.90 -18.96
N ALA A 44 -0.77 -2.88 -18.42
CA ALA A 44 0.44 -2.67 -19.20
C ALA A 44 0.69 -3.84 -20.16
N ASP A 45 0.52 -5.08 -19.69
CA ASP A 45 0.68 -6.29 -20.55
C ASP A 45 -0.35 -6.29 -21.67
N LEU A 46 -1.61 -5.95 -21.38
CA LEU A 46 -2.67 -5.86 -22.39
C LEU A 46 -2.37 -4.75 -23.42
N ASN A 47 -1.88 -3.59 -22.96
CA ASN A 47 -1.50 -2.49 -23.86
C ASN A 47 -0.30 -2.88 -24.73
N GLN A 48 0.69 -3.58 -24.20
CA GLN A 48 1.85 -4.06 -24.95
C GLN A 48 1.46 -5.11 -26.00
N ALA A 49 0.47 -5.95 -25.71
CA ALA A 49 -0.07 -6.93 -26.65
C ALA A 49 -0.97 -6.30 -27.74
N SER A 50 -1.36 -5.05 -27.55
CA SER A 50 -2.21 -4.33 -28.50
C SER A 50 -1.35 -3.68 -29.59
N PRO A 51 -1.83 -3.66 -30.87
CA PRO A 51 -1.15 -2.92 -31.92
C PRO A 51 -0.97 -1.44 -31.56
N SER A 52 0.16 -0.85 -31.92
CA SER A 52 0.46 0.56 -31.68
C SER A 52 -0.60 1.47 -32.32
N SER A 53 -0.87 2.62 -31.72
CA SER A 53 -1.72 3.68 -32.30
C SER A 53 -1.17 4.23 -33.62
N ALA A 54 0.10 3.97 -33.94
CA ALA A 54 0.74 4.32 -35.22
C ALA A 54 0.54 3.26 -36.30
N THR A 55 -0.29 2.23 -36.09
CA THR A 55 -0.57 1.20 -37.09
C THR A 55 -1.43 1.74 -38.24
N SER A 56 -1.26 1.14 -39.44
CA SER A 56 -2.14 1.37 -40.58
C SER A 56 -3.46 0.57 -40.52
N LEU A 57 -3.65 -0.25 -39.49
CA LEU A 57 -4.85 -1.07 -39.35
C LEU A 57 -6.08 -0.20 -39.03
N SER A 58 -7.20 -0.57 -39.62
CA SER A 58 -8.50 0.01 -39.29
C SER A 58 -8.93 -0.39 -37.86
N ILE A 59 -9.84 0.37 -37.26
CA ILE A 59 -10.44 0.05 -35.95
C ILE A 59 -11.07 -1.36 -35.95
N HIS A 60 -11.66 -1.80 -37.06
CA HIS A 60 -12.26 -3.13 -37.16
C HIS A 60 -11.21 -4.24 -37.12
N GLU A 61 -10.09 -4.06 -37.79
CA GLU A 61 -8.98 -5.01 -37.77
C GLU A 61 -8.32 -5.08 -36.40
N LEU A 62 -8.13 -3.93 -35.73
CA LEU A 62 -7.65 -3.88 -34.34
C LEU A 62 -8.55 -4.67 -33.42
N ASN A 63 -9.85 -4.41 -33.43
CA ASN A 63 -10.83 -5.10 -32.59
C ASN A 63 -10.85 -6.60 -32.89
N TYR A 64 -10.71 -7.01 -34.16
CA TYR A 64 -10.65 -8.41 -34.55
C TYR A 64 -9.40 -9.09 -33.96
N ILE A 65 -8.22 -8.46 -34.04
CA ILE A 65 -6.97 -9.00 -33.51
C ILE A 65 -7.11 -9.16 -31.97
N LEU A 66 -7.53 -8.14 -31.26
CA LEU A 66 -7.67 -8.18 -29.80
C LEU A 66 -8.71 -9.24 -29.33
N ALA A 67 -9.78 -9.44 -30.12
CA ALA A 67 -10.78 -10.47 -29.83
C ALA A 67 -10.25 -11.90 -30.08
N LYS A 68 -9.27 -12.06 -30.96
CA LYS A 68 -8.63 -13.35 -31.27
C LYS A 68 -7.45 -13.67 -30.37
N THR A 69 -6.70 -12.66 -29.90
CA THR A 69 -5.57 -12.84 -28.99
C THR A 69 -6.07 -13.28 -27.62
N ARG A 70 -5.51 -14.36 -27.10
CA ARG A 70 -5.86 -14.95 -25.80
C ARG A 70 -4.86 -14.54 -24.74
N ILE A 71 -5.28 -14.58 -23.48
CA ILE A 71 -4.40 -14.29 -22.33
C ILE A 71 -3.18 -15.22 -22.33
N LYS A 72 -3.34 -16.49 -22.66
CA LYS A 72 -2.23 -17.46 -22.79
C LYS A 72 -1.16 -17.08 -23.81
N ASP A 73 -1.52 -16.28 -24.81
CA ASP A 73 -0.60 -15.87 -25.88
C ASP A 73 0.31 -14.73 -25.43
N ILE A 74 -0.10 -13.98 -24.39
CA ILE A 74 0.62 -12.81 -23.86
C ILE A 74 1.32 -13.08 -22.54
N LEU A 75 0.87 -14.09 -21.78
CA LEU A 75 1.53 -14.47 -20.53
C LEU A 75 2.87 -15.17 -20.82
N PRO A 76 3.91 -14.88 -20.03
CA PRO A 76 5.15 -15.66 -20.06
C PRO A 76 4.87 -17.14 -19.80
N LYS A 77 5.43 -18.05 -20.60
CA LYS A 77 5.20 -19.51 -20.52
C LYS A 77 5.48 -20.12 -19.12
N LYS A 78 6.27 -19.45 -18.29
CA LYS A 78 6.59 -19.84 -16.92
C LYS A 78 6.60 -18.58 -16.03
N GLN A 79 5.45 -17.94 -15.87
CA GLN A 79 5.34 -16.84 -14.92
C GLN A 79 5.36 -17.41 -13.50
N GLN A 80 6.36 -17.02 -12.71
CA GLN A 80 6.32 -17.26 -11.28
C GLN A 80 5.38 -16.23 -10.65
N VAL A 81 4.20 -16.67 -10.23
CA VAL A 81 3.24 -15.79 -9.55
C VAL A 81 3.68 -15.64 -8.10
N LEU A 82 4.01 -14.40 -7.73
CA LEU A 82 4.25 -14.05 -6.33
C LEU A 82 2.92 -13.93 -5.61
N THR A 83 2.78 -14.61 -4.49
CA THR A 83 1.55 -14.63 -3.67
C THR A 83 1.87 -14.36 -2.22
N VAL A 84 0.85 -14.04 -1.44
CA VAL A 84 0.89 -14.00 0.03
C VAL A 84 -0.24 -14.84 0.59
N GLU A 85 -0.12 -15.22 1.85
CA GLU A 85 -1.18 -15.91 2.60
C GLU A 85 -2.03 -14.91 3.38
N PRO A 86 -3.29 -15.24 3.77
CA PRO A 86 -4.17 -14.34 4.51
C PRO A 86 -3.55 -13.81 5.82
N ASP A 87 -2.76 -14.64 6.49
CA ASP A 87 -2.14 -14.33 7.79
C ASP A 87 -0.80 -13.60 7.68
N ASN A 88 -0.35 -13.29 6.46
CA ASN A 88 0.85 -12.49 6.29
C ASN A 88 0.61 -11.04 6.71
N TYR A 89 1.57 -10.46 7.43
CA TYR A 89 1.54 -9.03 7.75
C TYR A 89 1.60 -8.18 6.48
N ILE A 90 0.93 -7.03 6.51
CA ILE A 90 0.90 -6.08 5.37
C ILE A 90 2.31 -5.63 4.95
N GLU A 91 3.25 -5.54 5.90
CA GLU A 91 4.66 -5.20 5.66
C GLU A 91 5.36 -6.29 4.82
N THR A 92 4.96 -7.54 4.95
CA THR A 92 5.47 -8.64 4.11
C THR A 92 5.04 -8.44 2.67
N ALA A 93 3.75 -8.15 2.44
CA ALA A 93 3.23 -7.83 1.12
C ALA A 93 3.95 -6.60 0.52
N ALA A 94 4.11 -5.53 1.30
CA ALA A 94 4.83 -4.33 0.89
C ALA A 94 6.28 -4.61 0.48
N LYS A 95 7.01 -5.44 1.24
CA LYS A 95 8.39 -5.85 0.91
C LYS A 95 8.43 -6.64 -0.41
N ILE A 96 7.54 -7.62 -0.58
CA ILE A 96 7.48 -8.43 -1.80
C ILE A 96 7.20 -7.52 -3.01
N MET A 97 6.21 -6.62 -2.92
CA MET A 97 5.90 -5.66 -3.97
C MET A 97 7.12 -4.79 -4.31
N ARG A 98 7.77 -4.21 -3.30
CA ARG A 98 8.91 -3.30 -3.48
C ARG A 98 10.12 -3.97 -4.11
N TYR A 99 10.50 -5.17 -3.64
CA TYR A 99 11.71 -5.85 -4.12
C TYR A 99 11.53 -6.53 -5.49
N ASN A 100 10.30 -6.88 -5.85
CA ASN A 100 10.01 -7.53 -7.13
C ASN A 100 9.38 -6.57 -8.16
N THR A 101 9.21 -5.28 -7.82
CA THR A 101 8.64 -4.26 -8.71
C THR A 101 7.25 -4.67 -9.21
N VAL A 102 6.43 -5.23 -8.31
CA VAL A 102 5.03 -5.59 -8.58
C VAL A 102 4.12 -4.77 -7.69
N SER A 103 2.99 -4.34 -8.21
CA SER A 103 2.06 -3.43 -7.52
C SER A 103 0.80 -4.13 -6.99
N GLY A 104 0.85 -5.46 -6.88
CA GLY A 104 -0.23 -6.25 -6.27
C GLY A 104 0.09 -7.72 -6.28
N LEU A 105 -0.44 -8.41 -5.26
CA LEU A 105 -0.19 -9.82 -4.99
C LEU A 105 -1.53 -10.52 -4.77
N PRO A 106 -1.79 -11.65 -5.46
CA PRO A 106 -2.86 -12.55 -5.08
C PRO A 106 -2.66 -13.07 -3.66
N VAL A 107 -3.75 -13.16 -2.91
CA VAL A 107 -3.77 -13.81 -1.61
C VAL A 107 -4.30 -15.21 -1.81
N VAL A 108 -3.49 -16.20 -1.42
CA VAL A 108 -3.79 -17.62 -1.65
C VAL A 108 -3.85 -18.33 -0.31
N ASP A 109 -4.94 -19.02 -0.07
CA ASP A 109 -5.14 -19.89 1.09
C ASP A 109 -5.33 -21.35 0.62
N ASN A 110 -4.48 -22.27 1.11
CA ASN A 110 -4.51 -23.69 0.75
C ASN A 110 -4.61 -23.94 -0.77
N GLY A 111 -3.87 -23.14 -1.56
CA GLY A 111 -3.83 -23.22 -3.02
C GLY A 111 -5.03 -22.59 -3.74
N LYS A 112 -5.95 -21.94 -3.02
CA LYS A 112 -7.10 -21.23 -3.58
C LYS A 112 -6.90 -19.72 -3.51
N LEU A 113 -7.22 -19.00 -4.58
CA LEU A 113 -7.26 -17.55 -4.59
C LEU A 113 -8.42 -17.07 -3.69
N VAL A 114 -8.10 -16.32 -2.64
CA VAL A 114 -9.08 -15.79 -1.66
C VAL A 114 -9.12 -14.27 -1.62
N GLY A 115 -8.15 -13.61 -2.23
CA GLY A 115 -8.08 -12.15 -2.24
C GLY A 115 -7.00 -11.61 -3.17
N ILE A 116 -6.92 -10.30 -3.22
CA ILE A 116 -5.80 -9.57 -3.82
C ILE A 116 -5.44 -8.40 -2.91
N VAL A 117 -4.15 -8.18 -2.69
CA VAL A 117 -3.61 -7.03 -1.97
C VAL A 117 -2.78 -6.19 -2.95
N THR A 118 -2.94 -4.87 -2.88
CA THR A 118 -2.31 -3.92 -3.81
C THR A 118 -1.54 -2.84 -3.04
N GLU A 119 -0.72 -2.04 -3.75
CA GLU A 119 -0.06 -0.86 -3.17
C GLU A 119 -1.07 0.10 -2.51
N THR A 120 -2.27 0.25 -3.09
CA THR A 120 -3.34 1.07 -2.48
C THR A 120 -3.73 0.54 -1.10
N ASP A 121 -3.91 -0.77 -0.94
CA ASP A 121 -4.20 -1.38 0.36
C ASP A 121 -3.07 -1.12 1.37
N VAL A 122 -1.81 -1.16 0.92
CA VAL A 122 -0.65 -0.85 1.76
C VAL A 122 -0.66 0.61 2.20
N PHE A 123 -0.95 1.55 1.28
CA PHE A 123 -1.06 2.96 1.62
C PHE A 123 -2.24 3.25 2.55
N ASP A 124 -3.41 2.64 2.32
CA ASP A 124 -4.57 2.79 3.19
C ASP A 124 -4.26 2.30 4.61
N ALA A 125 -3.63 1.13 4.74
CA ALA A 125 -3.19 0.62 6.03
C ALA A 125 -2.17 1.56 6.72
N LEU A 126 -1.24 2.16 5.97
CA LEU A 126 -0.29 3.14 6.49
C LEU A 126 -1.00 4.40 7.00
N ILE A 127 -1.96 4.93 6.24
CA ILE A 127 -2.78 6.09 6.61
C ILE A 127 -3.56 5.81 7.90
N ASP A 128 -4.16 4.61 8.02
CA ASP A 128 -4.93 4.21 9.19
C ASP A 128 -4.02 4.03 10.42
N ILE A 129 -2.89 3.33 10.27
CA ILE A 129 -1.92 3.13 11.35
C ILE A 129 -1.36 4.47 11.85
N LEU A 130 -1.13 5.42 10.97
CA LEU A 130 -0.60 6.73 11.34
C LEU A 130 -1.65 7.67 11.96
N GLY A 131 -2.95 7.35 11.89
CA GLY A 131 -4.02 8.14 12.48
C GLY A 131 -4.17 9.54 11.90
N VAL A 132 -3.82 9.75 10.63
CA VAL A 132 -3.81 11.08 9.99
C VAL A 132 -5.20 11.61 9.61
N LYS A 133 -6.24 10.79 9.74
CA LYS A 133 -7.63 11.16 9.41
C LYS A 133 -8.33 11.94 10.52
N MET A 134 -7.82 11.91 11.75
CA MET A 134 -8.42 12.59 12.90
C MET A 134 -7.73 13.94 13.16
N ALA A 135 -8.44 14.88 13.80
CA ALA A 135 -7.82 16.09 14.32
C ALA A 135 -6.70 15.74 15.31
N HIS A 136 -5.52 16.29 15.12
CA HIS A 136 -4.36 15.95 15.92
C HIS A 136 -3.27 17.01 15.87
N THR A 137 -2.38 16.99 16.87
CA THR A 137 -1.07 17.63 16.74
C THR A 137 0.01 16.56 16.55
N ARG A 138 0.80 16.73 15.51
CA ARG A 138 2.02 15.96 15.27
C ARG A 138 3.21 16.73 15.83
N ILE A 139 3.99 16.07 16.68
CA ILE A 139 5.24 16.60 17.25
C ILE A 139 6.38 15.68 16.85
N ASP A 140 7.33 16.19 16.09
CA ASP A 140 8.55 15.49 15.71
C ASP A 140 9.69 15.96 16.60
N PHE A 141 10.38 15.05 17.26
CA PHE A 141 11.50 15.37 18.15
C PHE A 141 12.54 14.24 18.19
N PHE A 142 13.73 14.58 18.69
CA PHE A 142 14.79 13.60 18.91
C PHE A 142 14.78 13.10 20.35
N ALA A 143 14.70 11.76 20.49
CA ALA A 143 14.74 11.10 21.77
C ALA A 143 16.18 10.85 22.23
N LYS A 144 16.36 10.85 23.55
CA LYS A 144 17.61 10.38 24.15
C LYS A 144 17.74 8.88 23.95
N ASP A 145 18.90 8.42 23.52
CA ASP A 145 19.18 6.99 23.32
C ASP A 145 19.45 6.32 24.69
N ARG A 146 18.38 6.11 25.45
CA ARG A 146 18.41 5.43 26.75
C ARG A 146 17.10 4.72 27.02
N PRO A 147 17.12 3.59 27.76
CA PRO A 147 15.92 2.95 28.25
C PRO A 147 15.03 3.95 29.02
N GLY A 148 13.71 3.89 28.80
CA GLY A 148 12.75 4.73 29.48
C GLY A 148 12.48 6.09 28.83
N SER A 149 13.21 6.51 27.79
CA SER A 149 12.94 7.79 27.10
C SER A 149 11.49 7.91 26.60
N LEU A 150 10.96 6.87 25.98
CA LEU A 150 9.58 6.88 25.53
C LEU A 150 8.58 6.84 26.70
N ALA A 151 8.89 6.10 27.77
CA ALA A 151 8.05 6.07 28.97
C ALA A 151 7.98 7.45 29.65
N GLU A 152 9.08 8.20 29.69
CA GLU A 152 9.10 9.58 30.17
C GLU A 152 8.17 10.47 29.35
N VAL A 153 8.24 10.41 28.00
CA VAL A 153 7.41 11.20 27.10
C VAL A 153 5.93 10.83 27.24
N THR A 154 5.60 9.55 27.22
CA THR A 154 4.20 9.09 27.34
C THR A 154 3.63 9.43 28.73
N GLY A 155 4.45 9.38 29.78
CA GLY A 155 4.07 9.80 31.13
C GLY A 155 3.73 11.29 31.22
N LEU A 156 4.47 12.16 30.52
CA LEU A 156 4.17 13.60 30.42
C LEU A 156 2.81 13.85 29.77
N ILE A 157 2.55 13.18 28.65
CA ILE A 157 1.30 13.30 27.91
C ILE A 157 0.13 12.81 28.77
N ALA A 158 0.30 11.64 29.41
CA ALA A 158 -0.71 11.07 30.31
C ALA A 158 -1.02 11.97 31.51
N ALA A 159 -0.01 12.62 32.12
CA ALA A 159 -0.19 13.54 33.25
C ALA A 159 -1.03 14.77 32.88
N ARG A 160 -1.14 15.11 31.60
CA ARG A 160 -2.00 16.17 31.07
C ARG A 160 -3.39 15.69 30.67
N GLY A 161 -3.68 14.38 30.79
CA GLY A 161 -4.94 13.79 30.36
C GLY A 161 -5.11 13.74 28.84
N ILE A 162 -4.02 13.85 28.08
CA ILE A 162 -4.03 13.87 26.62
C ILE A 162 -3.88 12.43 26.09
N ASN A 163 -4.66 12.07 25.08
CA ASN A 163 -4.57 10.79 24.41
C ASN A 163 -3.48 10.79 23.32
N ILE A 164 -2.77 9.67 23.19
CA ILE A 164 -1.79 9.45 22.11
C ILE A 164 -2.48 8.64 21.02
N ILE A 165 -2.57 9.22 19.83
CA ILE A 165 -3.15 8.57 18.63
C ILE A 165 -2.15 7.57 18.05
N ASN A 166 -0.90 8.01 17.89
CA ASN A 166 0.15 7.21 17.26
C ASN A 166 1.53 7.65 17.72
N THR A 167 2.45 6.71 17.78
CA THR A 167 3.88 6.99 18.02
C THR A 167 4.72 6.13 17.08
N VAL A 168 5.60 6.78 16.32
CA VAL A 168 6.60 6.11 15.46
C VAL A 168 7.99 6.49 15.95
N VAL A 169 8.84 5.50 16.15
CA VAL A 169 10.23 5.71 16.54
C VAL A 169 11.13 5.06 15.51
N TYR A 170 12.11 5.80 15.01
CA TYR A 170 13.10 5.25 14.09
C TYR A 170 14.45 5.95 14.25
N TYR A 171 15.51 5.27 13.82
CA TYR A 171 16.85 5.83 13.85
C TYR A 171 17.10 6.72 12.62
N ASP A 172 17.44 7.98 12.86
CA ASP A 172 17.84 8.92 11.80
C ASP A 172 19.35 8.80 11.56
N GLU A 173 19.72 8.15 10.47
CA GLU A 173 21.11 7.92 10.07
C GLU A 173 21.90 9.21 9.85
N LYS A 174 21.27 10.29 9.42
CA LYS A 174 21.94 11.57 9.15
C LYS A 174 22.29 12.29 10.45
N ARG A 175 21.37 12.30 11.40
CA ARG A 175 21.55 12.95 12.71
C ARG A 175 22.14 12.00 13.76
N LYS A 176 22.20 10.70 13.48
CA LYS A 176 22.66 9.65 14.42
C LYS A 176 21.90 9.71 15.75
N LYS A 177 20.60 9.92 15.68
CA LYS A 177 19.68 10.02 16.82
C LYS A 177 18.40 9.25 16.54
N PHE A 178 17.72 8.81 17.60
CA PHE A 178 16.35 8.30 17.46
C PHE A 178 15.38 9.46 17.29
N LYS A 179 14.62 9.46 16.19
CA LYS A 179 13.53 10.40 15.95
C LYS A 179 12.22 9.79 16.37
N VAL A 180 11.42 10.56 17.09
CA VAL A 180 10.06 10.22 17.50
C VAL A 180 9.10 11.13 16.74
N ILE A 181 8.10 10.51 16.11
CA ILE A 181 6.93 11.19 15.57
C ILE A 181 5.77 10.83 16.49
N LEU A 182 5.27 11.79 17.24
CA LEU A 182 4.18 11.63 18.17
C LEU A 182 2.94 12.37 17.63
N ARG A 183 1.78 11.70 17.62
CA ARG A 183 0.49 12.33 17.37
C ARG A 183 -0.39 12.25 18.60
N ILE A 184 -0.88 13.41 19.01
CA ILE A 184 -1.73 13.57 20.21
C ILE A 184 -3.08 14.14 19.82
N GLU A 185 -4.12 13.75 20.56
CA GLU A 185 -5.49 14.24 20.42
C GLU A 185 -5.65 15.58 21.18
N GLU A 186 -4.84 16.59 20.79
CA GLU A 186 -4.85 17.93 21.38
C GLU A 186 -4.32 18.94 20.36
N LEU A 187 -5.03 20.04 20.18
CA LEU A 187 -4.63 21.13 19.29
C LEU A 187 -3.85 22.24 20.02
N ASN A 188 -4.10 22.43 21.33
CA ASN A 188 -3.31 23.32 22.16
C ASN A 188 -2.03 22.62 22.64
N TYR A 189 -1.06 22.53 21.78
CA TYR A 189 0.16 21.74 21.96
C TYR A 189 1.29 22.46 22.73
N GLN A 190 1.21 23.80 22.91
CA GLN A 190 2.27 24.60 23.52
C GLN A 190 2.73 24.04 24.88
N PRO A 191 1.83 23.70 25.83
CA PRO A 191 2.26 23.16 27.11
C PRO A 191 3.01 21.83 27.02
N VAL A 192 2.67 21.01 26.03
CA VAL A 192 3.36 19.73 25.76
C VAL A 192 4.78 19.97 25.22
N VAL A 193 4.91 20.90 24.29
CA VAL A 193 6.21 21.29 23.71
C VAL A 193 7.13 21.89 24.76
N GLU A 194 6.61 22.73 25.63
CA GLU A 194 7.35 23.30 26.77
C GLU A 194 7.87 22.23 27.72
N ASP A 195 7.03 21.25 28.09
CA ASP A 195 7.43 20.14 28.96
C ASP A 195 8.53 19.30 28.31
N LEU A 196 8.39 18.95 27.03
CA LEU A 196 9.40 18.18 26.31
C LEU A 196 10.73 18.94 26.22
N THR A 197 10.66 20.24 25.89
CA THR A 197 11.84 21.10 25.78
C THR A 197 12.55 21.26 27.12
N SER A 198 11.79 21.48 28.23
CA SER A 198 12.36 21.62 29.57
C SER A 198 13.10 20.36 30.03
N ARG A 199 12.71 19.20 29.55
CA ARG A 199 13.39 17.93 29.80
C ARG A 199 14.52 17.62 28.81
N GLY A 200 14.82 18.55 27.92
CA GLY A 200 15.94 18.49 26.99
C GLY A 200 15.68 17.61 25.77
N TYR A 201 14.41 17.41 25.38
CA TYR A 201 14.07 16.86 24.08
C TYR A 201 14.22 17.96 23.00
N GLU A 202 14.86 17.61 21.90
CA GLU A 202 15.07 18.53 20.76
C GLU A 202 13.87 18.45 19.81
N ILE A 203 13.00 19.46 19.86
CA ILE A 203 11.84 19.54 18.97
C ILE A 203 12.30 19.94 17.57
N GLU A 204 11.92 19.17 16.56
CA GLU A 204 12.22 19.46 15.16
C GLU A 204 11.07 20.19 14.46
N SER A 205 9.83 19.72 14.65
CA SER A 205 8.65 20.34 14.06
C SER A 205 7.39 20.05 14.87
N VAL A 206 6.42 20.94 14.76
CA VAL A 206 5.07 20.75 15.31
C VAL A 206 4.06 21.17 14.27
N ILE A 207 3.08 20.31 14.00
CA ILE A 207 2.02 20.54 13.03
C ILE A 207 0.70 20.16 13.67
N ALA A 208 -0.18 21.13 13.89
CA ALA A 208 -1.57 20.88 14.27
C ALA A 208 -2.44 20.83 13.01
N ARG A 209 -3.35 19.87 12.96
CA ARG A 209 -4.34 19.71 11.89
C ARG A 209 -5.73 19.54 12.47
N GLU A 210 -6.67 20.27 11.92
CA GLU A 210 -8.08 20.10 12.18
C GLU A 210 -8.67 18.93 11.36
N GLU A 211 -9.87 18.50 11.69
CA GLU A 211 -10.55 17.44 10.97
C GLU A 211 -10.92 17.92 9.57
N GLY A 212 -10.39 17.24 8.53
CA GLY A 212 -10.68 17.56 7.13
C GLY A 212 -9.61 18.33 6.37
N ASP A 213 -8.45 18.61 6.98
CA ASP A 213 -7.27 19.20 6.31
C ASP A 213 -6.42 18.14 5.55
#